data_9ddd2fff25c1941cb692a87b26ce4deb
#
_entry.id   9ddd2fff25c1941cb692a87b26ce4deb
#
_cell.length_a   1.000
_cell.length_b   1.000
_cell.length_c   1.000
_cell.angle_alpha   90.00
_cell.angle_beta   90.00
_cell.angle_gamma   90.00
#
_symmetry.space_group_name_H-M   'P 1'
#
loop_
_entity.id
_entity.type
_entity.pdbx_description
1 polymer ?
#
loop_
_entity_poly.entity_id
_entity_poly.type
_entity_poly.pdbx_seq_one_letter_code
_entity_poly.pdbx_strand_id
1 'polypeptide(L)'
;DCVDVLLTSEWDDDDFTNFQMSKVNIHPHFFQFDNQASDGVISGFSYDQSMRSYLQFDKKMKDGHHVGMPVPMNAKLLKSTKSGDKTVEIEMAHHSTPFHVGADIMVGIEVPNGKDARWIKSITPDPNKGFAKDHKYKITFTEGMTHAHKAGQIVSTEYVRYRWWVDVDLGLVFWHDHA
;
A
#
# COMPACT_ATOMS: atom_id res chain seq x y z
N ASP A 1 16.23 6.34 -18.64
CA ASP A 1 15.70 6.79 -17.33
C ASP A 1 14.85 5.70 -16.70
N CYS A 2 14.71 5.73 -15.38
CA CYS A 2 13.87 4.81 -14.63
C CYS A 2 12.71 5.61 -14.01
N VAL A 3 11.50 5.09 -14.15
CA VAL A 3 10.28 5.68 -13.59
C VAL A 3 9.71 4.75 -12.54
N ASP A 4 9.57 5.25 -11.31
CA ASP A 4 8.84 4.56 -10.25
C ASP A 4 7.41 5.09 -10.19
N VAL A 5 6.43 4.20 -10.35
CA VAL A 5 5.01 4.52 -10.25
C VAL A 5 4.44 3.88 -9.00
N LEU A 6 3.83 4.69 -8.15
CA LEU A 6 3.11 4.26 -6.95
C LEU A 6 1.62 4.37 -7.23
N LEU A 7 0.97 3.24 -7.46
CA LEU A 7 -0.47 3.17 -7.69
C LEU A 7 -1.21 2.99 -6.36
N THR A 8 -2.18 3.85 -6.12
CA THR A 8 -3.17 3.72 -5.03
C THR A 8 -4.56 3.79 -5.62
N SER A 9 -5.53 3.10 -5.03
CA SER A 9 -6.92 3.16 -5.44
C SER A 9 -7.77 3.90 -4.40
N GLU A 10 -8.57 4.85 -4.88
CA GLU A 10 -9.55 5.59 -4.08
C GLU A 10 -10.99 5.21 -4.49
N TRP A 11 -11.16 4.08 -5.13
CA TRP A 11 -12.48 3.61 -5.55
C TRP A 11 -13.35 3.34 -4.33
N ASP A 12 -14.40 4.11 -4.20
CA ASP A 12 -15.44 3.96 -3.17
C ASP A 12 -16.59 3.14 -3.74
N ASP A 13 -16.41 1.84 -3.80
CA ASP A 13 -17.44 0.90 -4.23
C ASP A 13 -18.20 0.40 -3.00
N ASP A 14 -19.48 0.78 -2.89
CA ASP A 14 -20.37 0.28 -1.83
C ASP A 14 -20.85 -1.15 -2.10
N ASP A 15 -20.67 -1.65 -3.32
CA ASP A 15 -21.12 -2.98 -3.72
C ASP A 15 -19.97 -4.00 -3.71
N PHE A 16 -19.70 -4.56 -2.53
CA PHE A 16 -18.72 -5.64 -2.34
C PHE A 16 -19.15 -6.99 -2.91
N THR A 17 -20.28 -7.09 -3.57
CA THR A 17 -20.77 -8.36 -4.11
C THR A 17 -19.84 -8.93 -5.18
N ASN A 18 -18.97 -8.09 -5.77
CA ASN A 18 -18.03 -8.47 -6.80
C ASN A 18 -16.57 -8.12 -6.45
N PHE A 19 -16.09 -8.74 -5.38
CA PHE A 19 -14.78 -8.48 -4.77
C PHE A 19 -13.58 -8.47 -5.75
N GLN A 20 -13.64 -9.27 -6.82
CA GLN A 20 -12.56 -9.30 -7.82
C GLN A 20 -12.55 -8.05 -8.72
N MET A 21 -13.70 -7.42 -8.92
CA MET A 21 -13.85 -6.23 -9.76
C MET A 21 -13.40 -4.94 -9.08
N SER A 22 -13.06 -4.99 -7.79
CA SER A 22 -12.59 -3.81 -7.03
C SER A 22 -11.08 -3.62 -7.08
N LYS A 23 -10.35 -4.51 -7.72
CA LYS A 23 -8.91 -4.38 -7.92
C LYS A 23 -8.62 -3.51 -9.13
N VAL A 24 -7.56 -2.74 -9.05
CA VAL A 24 -7.01 -1.94 -10.16
C VAL A 24 -5.55 -2.22 -10.34
N ASN A 25 -5.07 -2.11 -11.57
CA ASN A 25 -3.66 -2.18 -11.94
C ASN A 25 -3.33 -1.20 -13.06
N ILE A 26 -2.07 -1.13 -13.46
CA ILE A 26 -1.64 -0.37 -14.64
C ILE A 26 -0.72 -1.26 -15.46
N HIS A 27 -1.12 -1.52 -16.70
CA HIS A 27 -0.28 -2.16 -17.71
C HIS A 27 0.18 -1.11 -18.73
N PRO A 28 1.49 -0.84 -18.83
CA PRO A 28 2.03 0.12 -19.80
C PRO A 28 2.40 -0.59 -21.11
N HIS A 29 2.35 0.15 -22.20
CA HIS A 29 2.88 -0.28 -23.48
C HIS A 29 4.16 0.47 -23.83
N PHE A 30 5.08 -0.20 -24.55
CA PHE A 30 6.35 0.33 -25.07
C PHE A 30 7.44 0.63 -24.02
N PHE A 31 7.22 0.34 -22.74
CA PHE A 31 8.25 0.40 -21.71
C PHE A 31 8.96 -0.94 -21.56
N GLN A 32 10.18 -0.91 -21.04
CA GLN A 32 10.82 -2.10 -20.51
C GLN A 32 10.52 -2.22 -19.01
N PHE A 33 10.13 -3.40 -18.57
CA PHE A 33 9.78 -3.70 -17.19
C PHE A 33 10.00 -5.17 -16.87
N ASP A 34 10.04 -5.48 -15.58
CA ASP A 34 10.00 -6.85 -15.10
C ASP A 34 8.57 -7.40 -15.21
N ASN A 35 8.37 -8.38 -16.07
CA ASN A 35 7.06 -8.99 -16.32
C ASN A 35 6.44 -9.64 -15.07
N GLN A 36 7.25 -10.02 -14.08
CA GLN A 36 6.76 -10.63 -12.85
C GLN A 36 6.30 -9.61 -11.81
N ALA A 37 6.79 -8.37 -11.87
CA ALA A 37 6.60 -7.38 -10.81
C ALA A 37 6.17 -5.99 -11.27
N SER A 38 6.23 -5.67 -12.57
CA SER A 38 6.00 -4.30 -13.05
C SER A 38 5.21 -4.20 -14.34
N ASP A 39 4.60 -5.28 -14.79
CA ASP A 39 3.81 -5.34 -16.01
C ASP A 39 2.32 -5.00 -15.77
N GLY A 40 1.85 -5.11 -14.52
CA GLY A 40 0.45 -4.84 -14.17
C GLY A 40 -0.51 -5.98 -14.49
N VAL A 41 -0.05 -7.07 -15.09
CA VAL A 41 -0.89 -8.23 -15.45
C VAL A 41 -0.62 -9.39 -14.50
N ILE A 42 -1.68 -10.01 -14.00
CA ILE A 42 -1.58 -11.23 -13.21
C ILE A 42 -1.58 -12.41 -14.19
N SER A 43 -0.42 -13.02 -14.40
CA SER A 43 -0.29 -14.17 -15.29
C SER A 43 0.67 -15.21 -14.73
N GLY A 44 0.22 -16.47 -14.68
CA GLY A 44 1.07 -17.59 -14.31
C GLY A 44 1.72 -17.43 -12.93
N PHE A 45 3.04 -17.24 -12.92
CA PHE A 45 3.85 -17.10 -11.71
C PHE A 45 4.17 -15.65 -11.33
N SER A 46 3.50 -14.66 -11.93
CA SER A 46 3.72 -13.28 -11.55
C SER A 46 3.18 -12.97 -10.15
N TYR A 47 3.74 -11.92 -9.52
CA TYR A 47 3.16 -11.37 -8.30
C TYR A 47 1.78 -10.76 -8.60
N ASP A 48 0.93 -10.68 -7.59
CA ASP A 48 -0.32 -9.90 -7.70
C ASP A 48 0.05 -8.42 -7.77
N GLN A 49 -0.07 -7.85 -8.95
CA GLN A 49 0.29 -6.47 -9.28
C GLN A 49 -0.93 -5.55 -9.32
N SER A 50 -2.03 -6.00 -8.77
CA SER A 50 -3.26 -5.25 -8.59
C SER A 50 -3.48 -4.90 -7.14
N MET A 51 -4.31 -3.88 -6.88
CA MET A 51 -4.61 -3.43 -5.54
C MET A 51 -6.06 -3.05 -5.38
N ARG A 52 -6.52 -3.09 -4.14
CA ARG A 52 -7.84 -2.61 -3.73
C ARG A 52 -7.76 -1.18 -3.23
N SER A 53 -8.92 -0.55 -3.15
CA SER A 53 -9.02 0.74 -2.50
C SER A 53 -8.71 0.65 -1.01
N TYR A 54 -7.85 1.53 -0.51
CA TYR A 54 -7.61 1.68 0.92
C TYR A 54 -8.83 2.24 1.67
N LEU A 55 -9.77 2.88 0.96
CA LEU A 55 -11.01 3.43 1.54
C LEU A 55 -12.03 2.35 1.88
N GLN A 56 -12.02 1.22 1.19
CA GLN A 56 -13.01 0.14 1.40
C GLN A 56 -12.93 -0.47 2.80
N PHE A 57 -11.85 -0.27 3.49
CA PHE A 57 -11.56 -0.93 4.76
C PHE A 57 -12.07 -0.21 6.01
N ASP A 58 -12.45 1.06 5.91
CA ASP A 58 -13.01 1.82 7.03
C ASP A 58 -14.54 1.70 7.15
N LYS A 59 -15.21 1.12 6.13
CA LYS A 59 -16.66 0.91 6.16
C LYS A 59 -16.99 -0.31 7.00
N LYS A 60 -17.60 -0.11 8.16
CA LYS A 60 -18.26 -1.20 8.90
C LYS A 60 -19.36 -1.75 7.99
N MET A 61 -19.29 -3.05 7.68
CA MET A 61 -20.39 -3.73 7.04
C MET A 61 -21.66 -3.52 7.89
N LYS A 62 -22.76 -3.13 7.26
CA LYS A 62 -24.02 -2.76 7.93
C LYS A 62 -24.58 -3.84 8.86
N ASP A 63 -24.13 -5.08 8.74
CA ASP A 63 -24.59 -6.26 9.49
C ASP A 63 -23.52 -6.90 10.38
N GLY A 64 -22.32 -6.32 10.44
CA GLY A 64 -21.21 -6.82 11.27
C GLY A 64 -20.55 -8.10 10.78
N HIS A 65 -20.88 -8.60 9.61
CA HIS A 65 -20.31 -9.83 9.06
C HIS A 65 -19.21 -9.53 8.03
N HIS A 66 -17.97 -9.90 8.36
CA HIS A 66 -16.83 -9.88 7.46
C HIS A 66 -16.65 -11.23 6.72
N VAL A 67 -17.71 -11.78 6.15
CA VAL A 67 -17.64 -13.10 5.52
C VAL A 67 -16.80 -13.03 4.25
N GLY A 68 -15.61 -13.64 4.30
CA GLY A 68 -14.74 -13.84 3.13
C GLY A 68 -13.93 -12.61 2.68
N MET A 69 -13.95 -11.52 3.44
CA MET A 69 -13.17 -10.32 3.12
C MET A 69 -11.80 -10.35 3.79
N PRO A 70 -10.71 -9.98 3.09
CA PRO A 70 -9.43 -9.78 3.77
C PRO A 70 -9.54 -8.64 4.79
N VAL A 71 -8.84 -8.82 5.89
CA VAL A 71 -8.72 -7.79 6.92
C VAL A 71 -8.02 -6.56 6.35
N PRO A 72 -8.49 -5.35 6.66
CA PRO A 72 -7.82 -4.12 6.21
C PRO A 72 -6.35 -4.10 6.59
N MET A 73 -5.54 -3.73 5.62
CA MET A 73 -4.08 -3.63 5.77
C MET A 73 -3.66 -2.21 6.18
N ASN A 74 -4.51 -1.53 6.94
CA ASN A 74 -4.36 -0.14 7.32
C ASN A 74 -4.09 0.04 8.81
N ALA A 75 -3.31 1.07 9.11
CA ALA A 75 -3.10 1.60 10.45
C ALA A 75 -3.24 3.12 10.42
N LYS A 76 -3.30 3.75 11.59
CA LYS A 76 -3.28 5.22 11.73
C LYS A 76 -2.04 5.67 12.48
N LEU A 77 -1.44 6.77 12.04
CA LEU A 77 -0.36 7.41 12.78
C LEU A 77 -0.88 7.92 14.13
N LEU A 78 -0.22 7.55 15.21
CA LEU A 78 -0.52 8.04 16.55
C LEU A 78 0.05 9.43 16.81
N LYS A 79 1.15 9.77 16.15
CA LYS A 79 1.86 11.03 16.30
C LYS A 79 2.26 11.61 14.94
N SER A 80 2.27 12.92 14.86
CA SER A 80 2.84 13.61 13.70
C SER A 80 4.35 13.36 13.61
N THR A 81 4.84 13.32 12.37
CA THR A 81 6.26 13.12 12.04
C THR A 81 6.80 14.29 11.24
N LYS A 82 8.11 14.36 11.12
CA LYS A 82 8.83 15.35 10.31
C LYS A 82 9.55 14.65 9.16
N SER A 83 9.88 15.43 8.14
CA SER A 83 10.85 14.97 7.12
C SER A 83 12.15 14.55 7.80
N GLY A 84 12.72 13.44 7.36
CA GLY A 84 13.91 12.81 7.94
C GLY A 84 13.65 11.80 9.05
N ASP A 85 12.47 11.79 9.67
CA ASP A 85 12.14 10.81 10.70
C ASP A 85 12.15 9.38 10.11
N LYS A 86 12.82 8.47 10.82
CA LYS A 86 12.90 7.05 10.45
C LYS A 86 11.93 6.18 11.21
N THR A 87 11.12 6.76 12.08
CA THR A 87 10.27 6.00 13.00
C THR A 87 8.88 6.59 13.05
N VAL A 88 7.88 5.72 13.04
CA VAL A 88 6.48 6.05 13.23
C VAL A 88 5.88 5.21 14.36
N GLU A 89 4.93 5.79 15.07
CA GLU A 89 4.05 5.05 15.99
C GLU A 89 2.68 4.94 15.34
N ILE A 90 2.15 3.72 15.27
CA ILE A 90 0.89 3.40 14.60
C ILE A 90 -0.06 2.65 15.52
N GLU A 91 -1.34 2.74 15.21
CA GLU A 91 -2.40 1.91 15.79
C GLU A 91 -3.08 1.13 14.67
N MET A 92 -3.10 -0.19 14.81
CA MET A 92 -3.79 -1.09 13.87
C MET A 92 -5.29 -1.13 14.16
N ALA A 93 -6.10 -1.20 13.12
CA ALA A 93 -7.55 -1.32 13.28
C ALA A 93 -7.98 -2.69 13.83
N HIS A 94 -7.15 -3.72 13.64
CA HIS A 94 -7.45 -5.10 14.02
C HIS A 94 -6.26 -5.79 14.72
N HIS A 95 -6.51 -6.94 15.35
CA HIS A 95 -5.49 -7.75 16.02
C HIS A 95 -4.46 -8.36 15.06
N SER A 96 -4.77 -8.49 13.78
CA SER A 96 -3.83 -8.95 12.77
C SER A 96 -3.01 -7.78 12.25
N THR A 97 -1.71 -7.98 12.05
CA THR A 97 -0.87 -7.01 11.35
C THR A 97 -0.29 -7.64 10.09
N PRO A 98 -0.50 -7.02 8.92
CA PRO A 98 0.18 -7.41 7.68
C PRO A 98 1.61 -6.88 7.65
N PHE A 99 1.94 -5.98 8.57
CA PHE A 99 3.23 -5.34 8.59
C PHE A 99 4.27 -6.30 9.16
N HIS A 100 5.31 -6.54 8.39
CA HIS A 100 6.45 -7.37 8.79
C HIS A 100 7.76 -6.72 8.35
N VAL A 101 8.85 -7.12 8.97
CA VAL A 101 10.18 -6.65 8.58
C VAL A 101 10.46 -7.02 7.13
N GLY A 102 10.93 -6.06 6.35
CA GLY A 102 11.16 -6.20 4.91
C GLY A 102 9.93 -5.89 4.04
N ALA A 103 8.75 -5.61 4.61
CA ALA A 103 7.63 -5.10 3.85
C ALA A 103 7.85 -3.62 3.48
N ASP A 104 7.35 -3.25 2.30
CA ASP A 104 7.25 -1.85 1.87
C ASP A 104 5.86 -1.33 2.23
N ILE A 105 5.80 -0.22 2.95
CA ILE A 105 4.52 0.39 3.36
C ILE A 105 4.49 1.87 3.02
N MET A 106 3.30 2.37 2.77
CA MET A 106 3.07 3.78 2.47
C MET A 106 2.52 4.51 3.68
N VAL A 107 3.17 5.61 4.07
CA VAL A 107 2.72 6.54 5.10
C VAL A 107 2.01 7.70 4.43
N GLY A 108 0.82 8.07 4.91
CA GLY A 108 0.00 9.13 4.33
C GLY A 108 -0.55 8.76 2.96
N ILE A 109 -1.06 7.53 2.81
CA ILE A 109 -1.57 7.03 1.52
C ILE A 109 -2.66 7.91 0.93
N GLU A 110 -3.45 8.57 1.77
CA GLU A 110 -4.53 9.48 1.38
C GLU A 110 -4.05 10.90 0.98
N VAL A 111 -2.75 11.20 1.16
CA VAL A 111 -2.22 12.54 0.86
C VAL A 111 -1.75 12.61 -0.59
N PRO A 112 -2.36 13.42 -1.47
CA PRO A 112 -2.05 13.40 -2.91
C PRO A 112 -0.58 13.62 -3.25
N ASN A 113 0.10 14.57 -2.61
CA ASN A 113 1.47 14.98 -2.91
C ASN A 113 2.38 14.96 -1.67
N GLY A 114 2.32 13.90 -0.88
CA GLY A 114 3.09 13.83 0.35
C GLY A 114 3.15 12.42 0.91
N LYS A 115 3.10 11.42 0.03
CA LYS A 115 3.19 10.00 0.37
C LYS A 115 4.65 9.59 0.51
N ASP A 116 4.92 8.72 1.48
CA ASP A 116 6.24 8.11 1.68
C ASP A 116 6.13 6.59 1.69
N ALA A 117 6.61 5.93 0.64
CA ALA A 117 6.76 4.49 0.60
C ALA A 117 8.12 4.09 1.18
N ARG A 118 8.13 3.24 2.22
CA ARG A 118 9.34 2.92 3.00
C ARG A 118 9.38 1.47 3.43
N TRP A 119 10.56 0.86 3.31
CA TRP A 119 10.83 -0.48 3.79
C TRP A 119 10.95 -0.54 5.30
N ILE A 120 10.26 -1.49 5.92
CA ILE A 120 10.28 -1.73 7.36
C ILE A 120 11.60 -2.41 7.73
N LYS A 121 12.37 -1.77 8.60
CA LYS A 121 13.58 -2.33 9.22
C LYS A 121 13.28 -3.11 10.49
N SER A 122 12.37 -2.60 11.32
CA SER A 122 11.95 -3.27 12.55
C SER A 122 10.57 -2.83 13.01
N ILE A 123 9.89 -3.70 13.76
CA ILE A 123 8.57 -3.46 14.39
C ILE A 123 8.69 -3.82 15.86
N THR A 124 8.14 -2.97 16.72
CA THR A 124 8.11 -3.20 18.18
C THR A 124 6.72 -2.88 18.73
N PRO A 125 6.07 -3.78 19.49
CA PRO A 125 6.50 -5.16 19.74
C PRO A 125 6.57 -6.00 18.47
N ASP A 126 7.36 -7.07 18.49
CA ASP A 126 7.51 -7.96 17.34
C ASP A 126 6.23 -8.78 17.13
N PRO A 127 5.50 -8.59 16.02
CA PRO A 127 4.22 -9.24 15.79
C PRO A 127 4.35 -10.77 15.64
N ASN A 128 5.53 -11.30 15.31
CA ASN A 128 5.78 -12.74 15.24
C ASN A 128 5.81 -13.40 16.64
N LYS A 129 5.97 -12.60 17.69
CA LYS A 129 5.94 -13.06 19.10
C LYS A 129 4.59 -12.88 19.77
N GLY A 130 3.61 -12.37 19.03
CA GLY A 130 2.26 -12.08 19.49
C GLY A 130 1.84 -10.64 19.20
N PHE A 131 0.54 -10.43 19.15
CA PHE A 131 -0.01 -9.11 18.86
C PHE A 131 0.04 -8.19 20.08
N ALA A 132 0.29 -6.91 19.87
CA ALA A 132 0.17 -5.91 20.91
C ALA A 132 -1.28 -5.83 21.43
N LYS A 133 -1.46 -5.91 22.76
CA LYS A 133 -2.80 -5.89 23.39
C LYS A 133 -3.56 -4.58 23.11
N ASP A 134 -2.83 -3.49 22.94
CA ASP A 134 -3.38 -2.16 22.66
C ASP A 134 -3.32 -1.80 21.17
N HIS A 135 -2.98 -2.77 20.30
CA HIS A 135 -2.86 -2.63 18.86
C HIS A 135 -1.82 -1.59 18.41
N LYS A 136 -0.93 -1.15 19.29
CA LYS A 136 0.05 -0.10 18.98
C LYS A 136 1.42 -0.70 18.71
N TYR A 137 2.03 -0.16 17.66
CA TYR A 137 3.35 -0.59 17.20
C TYR A 137 4.22 0.61 16.87
N LYS A 138 5.51 0.45 17.10
CA LYS A 138 6.54 1.36 16.64
C LYS A 138 7.25 0.73 15.47
N ILE A 139 7.20 1.38 14.31
CA ILE A 139 7.88 0.93 13.09
C ILE A 139 9.11 1.79 12.86
N THR A 140 10.22 1.16 12.55
CA THR A 140 11.45 1.84 12.10
C THR A 140 11.68 1.49 10.63
N PHE A 141 11.96 2.49 9.82
CA PHE A 141 12.24 2.35 8.39
C PHE A 141 13.74 2.27 8.11
N THR A 142 14.09 1.75 6.95
CA THR A 142 15.48 1.73 6.45
C THR A 142 15.98 3.14 6.17
N GLU A 143 15.07 4.01 5.67
CA GLU A 143 15.36 5.40 5.29
C GLU A 143 14.40 6.37 5.97
N GLY A 144 14.79 7.63 6.06
CA GLY A 144 13.94 8.70 6.57
C GLY A 144 12.81 9.03 5.60
N MET A 145 11.70 9.52 6.13
CA MET A 145 10.59 10.04 5.33
C MET A 145 10.99 11.32 4.60
N THR A 146 10.47 11.50 3.41
CA THR A 146 10.70 12.72 2.62
C THR A 146 9.78 13.85 3.10
N HIS A 147 8.58 13.50 3.54
CA HIS A 147 7.53 14.43 3.94
C HIS A 147 7.25 14.39 5.43
N ALA A 148 6.62 15.45 5.93
CA ALA A 148 6.02 15.46 7.25
C ALA A 148 4.59 14.90 7.17
N HIS A 149 4.21 14.10 8.17
CA HIS A 149 2.88 13.49 8.24
C HIS A 149 2.17 13.90 9.53
N LYS A 150 0.85 14.04 9.47
CA LYS A 150 0.03 14.39 10.64
C LYS A 150 -0.45 13.13 11.36
N ALA A 151 -0.63 13.24 12.67
CA ALA A 151 -1.33 12.21 13.44
C ALA A 151 -2.71 11.94 12.82
N GLY A 152 -3.12 10.66 12.80
CA GLY A 152 -4.37 10.20 12.19
C GLY A 152 -4.26 9.84 10.71
N GLN A 153 -3.18 10.21 10.01
CA GLN A 153 -2.98 9.79 8.63
C GLN A 153 -2.80 8.28 8.52
N ILE A 154 -3.24 7.74 7.38
CA ILE A 154 -3.28 6.30 7.13
C ILE A 154 -1.90 5.79 6.71
N VAL A 155 -1.54 4.65 7.28
CA VAL A 155 -0.37 3.85 6.88
C VAL A 155 -0.89 2.53 6.33
N SER A 156 -0.49 2.15 5.11
CA SER A 156 -1.09 1.02 4.42
C SER A 156 -0.10 0.26 3.54
N THR A 157 -0.41 -1.01 3.29
CA THR A 157 0.22 -1.81 2.24
C THR A 157 -0.62 -1.83 0.94
N GLU A 158 -1.77 -1.15 0.92
CA GLU A 158 -2.68 -1.14 -0.23
C GLU A 158 -2.20 -0.19 -1.33
N TYR A 159 -1.06 -0.51 -1.90
CA TYR A 159 -0.52 0.14 -3.09
C TYR A 159 0.38 -0.83 -3.85
N VAL A 160 0.60 -0.53 -5.13
CA VAL A 160 1.58 -1.25 -5.95
C VAL A 160 2.65 -0.27 -6.42
N ARG A 161 3.89 -0.75 -6.41
CA ARG A 161 5.02 -0.03 -6.97
C ARG A 161 5.45 -0.72 -8.25
N TYR A 162 5.37 0.00 -9.37
CA TYR A 162 5.93 -0.43 -10.64
C TYR A 162 7.22 0.29 -10.90
N ARG A 163 8.17 -0.38 -11.55
CA ARG A 163 9.41 0.22 -12.03
C ARG A 163 9.56 -0.05 -13.52
N TRP A 164 9.57 1.01 -14.28
CA TRP A 164 9.66 0.97 -15.72
C TRP A 164 10.94 1.66 -16.20
N TRP A 165 11.57 1.09 -17.24
CA TRP A 165 12.76 1.67 -17.86
C TRP A 165 12.35 2.31 -19.18
N VAL A 166 12.65 3.60 -19.29
CA VAL A 166 12.53 4.39 -20.52
C VAL A 166 13.93 4.45 -21.12
N ASP A 167 14.23 3.56 -22.06
CA ASP A 167 15.56 3.39 -22.67
C ASP A 167 15.64 3.96 -24.07
N VAL A 168 14.51 4.35 -24.65
CA VAL A 168 14.40 5.02 -25.97
C VAL A 168 13.49 6.24 -25.86
N ASP A 169 13.58 7.13 -26.81
CA ASP A 169 12.63 8.25 -26.94
C ASP A 169 11.27 7.69 -27.35
N LEU A 170 10.42 7.53 -26.37
CA LEU A 170 9.02 7.14 -26.57
C LEU A 170 8.20 8.39 -26.79
N GLY A 171 7.52 8.52 -27.86
CA GLY A 171 6.55 9.61 -28.04
C GLY A 171 5.36 9.45 -27.09
N LEU A 172 4.14 9.42 -27.61
CA LEU A 172 2.95 9.13 -26.83
C LEU A 172 2.91 7.64 -26.51
N VAL A 173 2.79 7.30 -25.22
CA VAL A 173 2.54 5.95 -24.73
C VAL A 173 1.15 5.85 -24.13
N PHE A 174 0.57 4.66 -24.11
CA PHE A 174 -0.69 4.42 -23.43
C PHE A 174 -0.53 3.33 -22.38
N TRP A 175 -1.42 3.35 -21.43
CA TRP A 175 -1.55 2.36 -20.36
C TRP A 175 -3.03 2.12 -20.08
N HIS A 176 -3.34 0.95 -19.55
CA HIS A 176 -4.72 0.56 -19.21
C HIS A 176 -4.76 -0.45 -18.08
N ASP A 177 -5.96 -0.72 -17.59
CA ASP A 177 -6.23 -1.72 -16.57
C ASP A 177 -6.40 -3.11 -17.20
N HIS A 178 -5.92 -4.14 -16.52
CA HIS A 178 -6.10 -5.55 -16.86
C HIS A 178 -6.86 -6.35 -15.77
N ALA A 179 -7.33 -5.71 -14.68
CA ALA A 179 -8.05 -6.37 -13.59
C ALA A 179 -9.50 -6.70 -13.94
#